data_af17dd7ba453cfb0f9f399732c336a9b
#
_entry.id   af17dd7ba453cfb0f9f399732c336a9b
#
_cell.length_a   1.000
_cell.length_b   1.000
_cell.length_c   1.000
_cell.angle_alpha   90.00
_cell.angle_beta   90.00
_cell.angle_gamma   90.00
#
_symmetry.space_group_name_H-M   'P 1'
#
loop_
_entity.id
_entity.type
_entity.pdbx_description
1 polymer ?
#
loop_
_entity_poly.entity_id
_entity_poly.type
_entity_poly.pdbx_seq_one_letter_code
_entity_poly.pdbx_strand_id
1 'polypeptide(L)'
;MADRLILHEELCEILGSRNVYFQPPASVKMQYDAIRYSLGGKDIKRANDNLYLMTNQYEGVVITRDPDTTIPDDMLFHFKMCSFGHPYIADNLNHYPFTLYY
;
A
#
# COMPACT_ATOMS: atom_id res chain seq x y z
N MET A 1 17.06 -3.05 6.24
CA MET A 1 15.94 -3.40 5.35
C MET A 1 14.67 -3.55 6.17
N ALA A 2 13.62 -2.88 5.77
CA ALA A 2 12.38 -2.90 6.54
C ALA A 2 11.63 -4.23 6.35
N ASP A 3 10.97 -4.66 7.41
CA ASP A 3 10.20 -5.90 7.42
C ASP A 3 8.77 -5.62 6.91
N ARG A 4 8.29 -6.44 5.97
CA ARG A 4 6.93 -6.34 5.47
C ARG A 4 5.88 -6.45 6.59
N LEU A 5 6.15 -7.26 7.61
CA LEU A 5 5.21 -7.40 8.72
C LEU A 5 5.04 -6.10 9.50
N ILE A 6 6.10 -5.31 9.61
CA ILE A 6 6.03 -3.99 10.23
C ILE A 6 5.19 -3.06 9.35
N LEU A 7 5.42 -3.08 8.04
CA LEU A 7 4.61 -2.32 7.09
C LEU A 7 3.14 -2.70 7.21
N HIS A 8 2.85 -3.99 7.30
CA HIS A 8 1.48 -4.49 7.41
C HIS A 8 0.78 -3.91 8.63
N GLU A 9 1.45 -3.88 9.77
CA GLU A 9 0.89 -3.30 10.99
C GLU A 9 0.65 -1.80 10.85
N GLU A 10 1.56 -1.08 10.20
CA GLU A 10 1.39 0.35 9.97
C GLU A 10 0.18 0.62 9.07
N LEU A 11 -0.02 -0.21 8.05
CA LEU A 11 -1.19 -0.08 7.17
C LEU A 11 -2.49 -0.37 7.94
N CYS A 12 -2.48 -1.36 8.83
CA CYS A 12 -3.63 -1.63 9.69
C CYS A 12 -3.97 -0.44 10.59
N GLU A 13 -2.96 0.22 11.14
CA GLU A 13 -3.17 1.40 11.98
C GLU A 13 -3.78 2.55 11.19
N ILE A 14 -3.29 2.79 9.97
CA ILE A 14 -3.80 3.86 9.11
C ILE A 14 -5.24 3.56 8.71
N LEU A 15 -5.52 2.33 8.33
CA LEU A 15 -6.88 1.93 7.93
C LEU A 15 -7.84 1.94 9.11
N GLY A 16 -7.34 1.68 10.31
CA GLY A 16 -8.16 1.57 11.51
C GLY A 16 -8.82 0.21 11.67
N SER A 17 -8.36 -0.80 10.95
CA SER A 17 -8.89 -2.16 11.06
C SER A 17 -7.85 -3.16 10.57
N ARG A 18 -8.17 -4.44 10.68
CA ARG A 18 -7.29 -5.52 10.21
C ARG A 18 -7.57 -5.93 8.77
N ASN A 19 -8.33 -5.14 8.02
CA ASN A 19 -8.71 -5.45 6.64
C ASN A 19 -7.60 -5.08 5.65
N VAL A 20 -6.38 -5.49 5.95
CA VAL A 20 -5.21 -5.31 5.09
C VAL A 20 -4.80 -6.68 4.58
N TYR A 21 -4.69 -6.81 3.26
CA TYR A 21 -4.46 -8.09 2.59
C TYR A 21 -3.20 -8.02 1.75
N PHE A 22 -2.25 -8.94 2.02
CA PHE A 22 -1.04 -9.05 1.23
C PHE A 22 -1.15 -10.23 0.27
N GLN A 23 -1.15 -9.93 -1.03
CA GLN A 23 -1.21 -10.92 -2.10
C GLN A 23 -2.29 -12.00 -1.85
N PRO A 24 -3.54 -11.59 -1.56
CA PRO A 24 -4.57 -12.57 -1.21
C PRO A 24 -4.91 -13.44 -2.41
N PRO A 25 -5.17 -14.74 -2.20
CA PRO A 25 -5.67 -15.58 -3.28
C PRO A 25 -7.08 -15.14 -3.71
N ALA A 26 -7.48 -15.51 -4.92
CA ALA A 26 -8.77 -15.09 -5.48
C ALA A 26 -9.97 -15.57 -4.67
N SER A 27 -9.79 -16.64 -3.89
CA SER A 27 -10.86 -17.20 -3.07
C SER A 27 -11.13 -16.43 -1.78
N VAL A 28 -10.25 -15.49 -1.41
CA VAL A 28 -10.44 -14.71 -0.19
C VAL A 28 -11.53 -13.67 -0.38
N LYS A 29 -12.47 -13.62 0.55
CA LYS A 29 -13.48 -12.57 0.59
C LYS A 29 -12.94 -11.42 1.44
N MET A 30 -12.68 -10.30 0.80
CA MET A 30 -12.18 -9.12 1.51
C MET A 30 -13.33 -8.36 2.16
N GLN A 31 -13.09 -7.86 3.35
CA GLN A 31 -14.00 -6.95 4.03
C GLN A 31 -13.59 -5.52 3.70
N TYR A 32 -14.52 -4.67 3.38
CA TYR A 32 -14.27 -3.27 3.02
C TYR A 32 -14.71 -2.36 4.17
N ASP A 33 -14.07 -1.27 4.40
CA ASP A 33 -12.92 -0.71 3.67
C ASP A 33 -11.66 -1.56 3.87
N ALA A 34 -10.83 -1.61 2.85
CA ALA A 34 -9.68 -2.52 2.82
C ALA A 34 -8.48 -1.89 2.12
N ILE A 35 -7.31 -2.40 2.43
CA ILE A 35 -6.09 -2.13 1.67
C ILE A 35 -5.58 -3.48 1.18
N ARG A 36 -5.36 -3.59 -0.12
CA ARG A 36 -4.74 -4.78 -0.73
C ARG A 36 -3.42 -4.36 -1.35
N TYR A 37 -2.37 -5.11 -1.11
CA TYR A 37 -1.07 -4.78 -1.67
C TYR A 37 -0.28 -6.03 -2.02
N SER A 38 0.73 -5.84 -2.87
CA SER A 38 1.62 -6.92 -3.30
C SER A 38 3.02 -6.39 -3.50
N LEU A 39 3.99 -7.31 -3.53
CA LEU A 39 5.37 -6.93 -3.82
C LEU A 39 5.52 -6.66 -5.31
N GLY A 40 5.89 -5.43 -5.66
CA GLY A 40 6.09 -5.04 -7.06
C GLY A 40 7.52 -5.22 -7.54
N GLY A 41 8.49 -5.18 -6.61
CA GLY A 41 9.88 -5.33 -6.97
C GLY A 41 10.80 -4.80 -5.89
N LYS A 42 12.05 -4.60 -6.25
CA LYS A 42 13.05 -4.01 -5.35
C LYS A 42 13.71 -2.84 -6.03
N ASP A 43 13.86 -1.75 -5.28
CA ASP A 43 14.59 -0.58 -5.75
C ASP A 43 15.96 -0.60 -5.09
N ILE A 44 17.00 -0.59 -5.93
CA ILE A 44 18.38 -0.65 -5.47
C ILE A 44 19.07 0.62 -5.93
N LYS A 45 19.61 1.37 -4.97
CA LYS A 45 20.41 2.56 -5.25
C LYS A 45 21.87 2.29 -4.92
N ARG A 46 22.76 2.74 -5.79
CA ARG A 46 24.18 2.52 -5.66
C ARG A 46 24.93 3.84 -5.67
N ALA A 47 26.02 3.87 -4.93
CA ALA A 47 26.98 4.98 -4.95
C ALA A 47 28.38 4.40 -5.06
N ASN A 48 29.17 4.88 -6.03
CA ASN A 48 30.55 4.39 -6.27
C ASN A 48 30.58 2.87 -6.43
N ASP A 49 29.63 2.31 -7.19
CA ASP A 49 29.50 0.89 -7.48
C ASP A 49 29.22 0.01 -6.25
N ASN A 50 28.96 0.63 -5.10
CA ASN A 50 28.56 -0.11 -3.90
C ASN A 50 27.06 -0.05 -3.70
N LEU A 51 26.52 -1.10 -3.09
CA LEU A 51 25.12 -1.11 -2.70
C LEU A 51 24.90 -0.06 -1.62
N TYR A 52 24.10 0.95 -1.94
CA TYR A 52 23.90 2.10 -1.06
C TYR A 52 22.59 2.01 -0.30
N LEU A 53 21.51 1.70 -1.01
CA LEU A 53 20.17 1.64 -0.44
C LEU A 53 19.34 0.60 -1.19
N MET A 54 18.63 -0.22 -0.45
CA MET A 54 17.71 -1.18 -1.04
C MET A 54 16.38 -1.08 -0.33
N THR A 55 15.31 -0.87 -1.11
CA THR A 55 13.94 -0.88 -0.60
C THR A 55 13.09 -1.81 -1.45
N ASN A 56 12.01 -2.29 -0.86
CA ASN A 56 11.02 -3.05 -1.60
C ASN A 56 9.97 -2.10 -2.16
N GLN A 57 9.58 -2.33 -3.41
CA GLN A 57 8.47 -1.62 -4.01
C GLN A 57 7.20 -2.44 -3.80
N TYR A 58 6.20 -1.81 -3.22
CA TYR A 58 4.88 -2.41 -3.03
C TYR A 58 3.87 -1.65 -3.86
N GLU A 59 3.00 -2.38 -4.52
CA GLU A 59 1.89 -1.82 -5.27
C GLU A 59 0.60 -2.28 -4.64
N GLY A 60 -0.35 -1.37 -4.50
CA GLY A 60 -1.59 -1.73 -3.86
C GLY A 60 -2.71 -0.81 -4.21
N VAL A 61 -3.82 -1.01 -3.53
CA VAL A 61 -5.02 -0.21 -3.72
C VAL A 61 -5.76 -0.10 -2.39
N VAL A 62 -6.21 1.13 -2.09
CA VAL A 62 -7.13 1.38 -1.01
C VAL A 62 -8.54 1.28 -1.60
N ILE A 63 -9.38 0.44 -1.02
CA ILE A 63 -10.74 0.20 -1.52
C ILE A 63 -11.72 0.60 -0.42
N THR A 64 -12.59 1.55 -0.71
CA THR A 64 -13.49 2.11 0.30
C THR A 64 -14.84 2.49 -0.30
N ARG A 65 -15.87 2.46 0.53
CA ARG A 65 -17.21 2.98 0.18
C ARG A 65 -17.31 4.48 0.38
N ASP A 66 -16.36 5.08 1.13
CA ASP A 66 -16.41 6.50 1.47
C ASP A 66 -15.66 7.32 0.42
N PRO A 67 -16.37 8.17 -0.37
CA PRO A 67 -15.72 9.01 -1.36
C PRO A 67 -14.87 10.13 -0.75
N ASP A 68 -15.05 10.40 0.54
CA ASP A 68 -14.33 11.46 1.26
C ASP A 68 -13.30 10.88 2.23
N THR A 69 -12.80 9.67 1.96
CA THR A 69 -11.83 9.02 2.82
C THR A 69 -10.54 9.83 2.95
N THR A 70 -9.95 9.82 4.13
CA THR A 70 -8.65 10.46 4.38
C THR A 70 -7.50 9.47 4.31
N ILE A 71 -7.77 8.20 4.07
CA ILE A 71 -6.74 7.15 4.08
C ILE A 71 -5.58 7.44 3.13
N PRO A 72 -5.80 7.84 1.86
CA PRO A 72 -4.69 8.19 0.99
C PRO A 72 -3.82 9.33 1.53
N ASP A 73 -4.44 10.36 2.08
CA ASP A 73 -3.69 11.48 2.68
C ASP A 73 -2.89 11.02 3.88
N ASP A 74 -3.49 10.19 4.73
CA ASP A 74 -2.80 9.65 5.92
C ASP A 74 -1.59 8.82 5.50
N MET A 75 -1.70 8.04 4.42
CA MET A 75 -0.58 7.28 3.89
C MET A 75 0.53 8.18 3.38
N LEU A 76 0.18 9.27 2.68
CA LEU A 76 1.17 10.22 2.16
C LEU A 76 1.92 10.91 3.30
N PHE A 77 1.24 11.20 4.40
CA PHE A 77 1.87 11.78 5.58
C PHE A 77 2.77 10.79 6.31
N HIS A 78 2.36 9.53 6.38
CA HIS A 78 3.07 8.54 7.18
C HIS A 78 4.31 7.99 6.48
N PHE A 79 4.22 7.73 5.19
CA PHE A 79 5.30 7.10 4.43
C PHE A 79 6.10 8.13 3.63
N LYS A 80 7.42 7.97 3.64
CA LYS A 80 8.31 8.92 2.95
C LYS A 80 8.22 8.80 1.43
N MET A 81 8.03 7.58 0.94
CA MET A 81 8.06 7.29 -0.50
C MET A 81 6.78 6.57 -0.90
N CYS A 82 5.70 7.32 -0.96
CA CYS A 82 4.39 6.81 -1.33
C CYS A 82 3.77 7.75 -2.35
N SER A 83 3.19 7.19 -3.40
CA SER A 83 2.49 7.96 -4.42
C SER A 83 1.21 7.26 -4.83
N PHE A 84 0.21 8.04 -5.25
CA PHE A 84 -1.07 7.53 -5.69
C PHE A 84 -1.27 7.79 -7.17
N GLY A 85 -1.88 6.82 -7.86
CA GLY A 85 -2.30 6.98 -9.24
C GLY A 85 -3.72 7.56 -9.33
N HIS A 86 -4.34 7.38 -10.48
CA HIS A 86 -5.70 7.89 -10.71
C HIS A 86 -6.73 7.01 -10.00
N PRO A 87 -7.57 7.61 -9.14
CA PRO A 87 -8.66 6.86 -8.52
C PRO A 87 -9.68 6.40 -9.57
N TYR A 88 -10.34 5.29 -9.28
CA TYR A 88 -11.42 4.81 -10.15
C TYR A 88 -12.49 4.11 -9.31
N ILE A 89 -13.64 3.88 -9.92
CA ILE A 89 -14.75 3.19 -9.27
C ILE A 89 -14.97 1.85 -9.96
N ALA A 90 -15.06 0.79 -9.17
CA ALA A 90 -15.38 -0.54 -9.64
C ALA A 90 -16.23 -1.24 -8.57
N ASP A 91 -17.28 -1.95 -9.00
CA ASP A 91 -18.19 -2.66 -8.09
C ASP A 91 -18.79 -1.76 -7.01
N ASN A 92 -19.07 -0.51 -7.36
CA ASN A 92 -19.59 0.52 -6.45
C ASN A 92 -18.64 0.87 -5.31
N LEU A 93 -17.35 0.60 -5.48
CA LEU A 93 -16.30 0.91 -4.51
C LEU A 93 -15.29 1.84 -5.12
N ASN A 94 -14.83 2.79 -4.31
CA ASN A 94 -13.76 3.72 -4.71
C ASN A 94 -12.41 3.05 -4.53
N HIS A 95 -11.58 3.10 -5.58
CA HIS A 95 -10.27 2.49 -5.61
C HIS A 95 -9.21 3.57 -5.75
N TYR A 96 -8.21 3.56 -4.83
CA TYR A 96 -7.09 4.49 -4.84
C TYR A 96 -5.81 3.68 -4.98
N PRO A 97 -5.30 3.51 -6.22
CA PRO A 97 -4.07 2.73 -6.43
C PRO A 97 -2.84 3.49 -5.94
N PHE A 98 -1.89 2.79 -5.35
CA PHE A 98 -0.69 3.40 -4.83
C PHE A 98 0.55 2.57 -5.12
N THR A 99 1.69 3.25 -5.07
CA THR A 99 3.02 2.66 -5.09
C THR A 99 3.75 3.14 -3.85
N LEU A 100 4.37 2.24 -3.14
CA LEU A 100 5.02 2.51 -1.87
C LEU A 100 6.38 1.82 -1.84
N TYR A 101 7.40 2.58 -1.43
CA TYR A 101 8.74 2.03 -1.20
C TYR A 101 8.99 2.00 0.30
N TYR A 102 9.38 0.81 0.79
CA TYR A 102 9.50 0.64 2.24
C TYR A 102 10.73 -0.18 2.63
#